data_eb657ff8063b37ab6511a0aeb32a8d6a
#
_entry.id   eb657ff8063b37ab6511a0aeb32a8d6a
#
_cell.length_a   1.000
_cell.length_b   1.000
_cell.length_c   1.000
_cell.angle_alpha   90.00
_cell.angle_beta   90.00
_cell.angle_gamma   90.00
#
_symmetry.space_group_name_H-M   'P 1'
#
loop_
_entity.id
_entity.type
_entity.pdbx_description
1 polymer ?
#
loop_
_entity_poly.entity_id
_entity_poly.type
_entity_poly.pdbx_seq_one_letter_code
_entity_poly.pdbx_strand_id
1 'polypeptide(L)'
;MTEKKKEITERLEREFDVCDKHILRINEALEGLGVNIPMSADCYSNLTTEQVRCIDQFIFRFSKLQDSMGAKIFRYILEYLDEDITALPMRDILNRLERYLIIPSADEWTYIRELRNEISHDYPLLETDVAAILNELFSKSAFKGNRHA
;
A
#
# COMPACT_ATOMS: atom_id res chain seq x y z
N MET A 1 12.96 26.08 11.94
CA MET A 1 11.98 24.96 12.13
C MET A 1 11.61 24.92 13.60
N THR A 2 10.32 24.82 13.89
CA THR A 2 9.84 24.68 15.26
C THR A 2 10.18 23.31 15.81
N GLU A 3 10.17 23.17 17.13
CA GLU A 3 10.40 21.89 17.78
C GLU A 3 9.34 20.87 17.36
N LYS A 4 8.08 21.29 17.24
CA LYS A 4 6.99 20.44 16.78
C LYS A 4 7.25 19.90 15.37
N LYS A 5 7.65 20.75 14.43
CA LYS A 5 7.95 20.32 13.05
C LYS A 5 9.15 19.39 12.98
N LYS A 6 10.13 19.62 13.85
CA LYS A 6 11.29 18.75 13.96
C LYS A 6 10.88 17.34 14.40
N GLU A 7 10.02 17.22 15.41
CA GLU A 7 9.50 15.94 15.87
C GLU A 7 8.71 15.24 14.77
N ILE A 8 7.85 15.97 14.05
CA ILE A 8 7.06 15.41 12.96
C ILE A 8 8.00 14.87 11.86
N THR A 9 9.02 15.61 11.51
CA THR A 9 10.01 15.20 10.51
C THR A 9 10.70 13.92 10.93
N GLU A 10 11.10 13.80 12.18
CA GLU A 10 11.74 12.58 12.70
C GLU A 10 10.80 11.38 12.64
N ARG A 11 9.51 11.58 12.96
CA ARG A 11 8.51 10.52 12.85
C ARG A 11 8.29 10.09 11.42
N LEU A 12 8.20 11.06 10.49
CA LEU A 12 8.08 10.78 9.06
C LEU A 12 9.27 9.96 8.56
N GLU A 13 10.48 10.33 8.92
CA GLU A 13 11.67 9.61 8.49
C GLU A 13 11.66 8.16 8.97
N ARG A 14 11.25 7.92 10.21
CA ARG A 14 11.11 6.56 10.73
C ARG A 14 10.07 5.75 9.97
N GLU A 15 8.92 6.36 9.66
CA GLU A 15 7.87 5.67 8.92
C GLU A 15 8.27 5.42 7.47
N PHE A 16 9.00 6.34 6.85
CA PHE A 16 9.53 6.11 5.50
C PHE A 16 10.51 4.94 5.49
N ASP A 17 11.34 4.80 6.51
CA ASP A 17 12.25 3.65 6.62
C ASP A 17 11.50 2.34 6.75
N VAL A 18 10.42 2.33 7.52
CA VAL A 18 9.52 1.16 7.65
C VAL A 18 8.90 0.84 6.29
N CYS A 19 8.41 1.85 5.59
CA CYS A 19 7.80 1.68 4.27
C CYS A 19 8.81 1.16 3.24
N ASP A 20 10.05 1.63 3.29
CA ASP A 20 11.10 1.14 2.39
C ASP A 20 11.33 -0.36 2.56
N LYS A 21 11.29 -0.86 3.79
CA LYS A 21 11.39 -2.30 4.06
C LYS A 21 10.20 -3.07 3.48
N HIS A 22 9.00 -2.53 3.62
CA HIS A 22 7.81 -3.16 3.03
C HIS A 22 7.91 -3.21 1.51
N ILE A 23 8.35 -2.12 0.89
CA ILE A 23 8.54 -2.06 -0.56
C ILE A 23 9.59 -3.07 -1.03
N LEU A 24 10.69 -3.19 -0.30
CA LEU A 24 11.74 -4.17 -0.59
C LEU A 24 11.15 -5.59 -0.60
N ARG A 25 10.39 -5.94 0.43
CA ARG A 25 9.78 -7.28 0.54
C ARG A 25 8.70 -7.51 -0.50
N ILE A 26 7.94 -6.48 -0.87
CA ILE A 26 6.97 -6.56 -1.97
C ILE A 26 7.70 -6.91 -3.27
N ASN A 27 8.79 -6.22 -3.56
CA ASN A 27 9.56 -6.45 -4.78
C ASN A 27 10.18 -7.86 -4.80
N GLU A 28 10.69 -8.34 -3.67
CA GLU A 28 11.20 -9.71 -3.55
C GLU A 28 10.09 -10.73 -3.79
N ALA A 29 8.90 -10.48 -3.27
CA ALA A 29 7.76 -11.36 -3.45
C ALA A 29 7.34 -11.45 -4.91
N LEU A 30 7.26 -10.31 -5.59
CA LEU A 30 6.91 -10.28 -7.02
C LEU A 30 7.96 -10.96 -7.87
N GLU A 31 9.23 -10.74 -7.57
CA GLU A 31 10.33 -11.39 -8.27
C GLU A 31 10.29 -12.91 -8.05
N GLY A 32 10.09 -13.36 -6.80
CA GLY A 32 10.00 -14.78 -6.47
C GLY A 32 8.78 -15.46 -7.07
N LEU A 33 7.69 -14.74 -7.26
CA LEU A 33 6.49 -15.26 -7.89
C LEU A 33 6.75 -15.69 -9.34
N GLY A 34 7.51 -14.88 -10.09
CA GLY A 34 8.04 -15.25 -11.40
C GLY A 34 7.01 -15.59 -12.46
N VAL A 35 5.78 -15.08 -12.34
CA VAL A 35 4.72 -15.32 -13.33
C VAL A 35 4.50 -14.07 -14.15
N ASN A 36 3.90 -14.27 -15.34
CA ASN A 36 3.50 -13.15 -16.17
C ASN A 36 2.28 -12.44 -15.56
N ILE A 37 2.33 -11.14 -15.54
CA ILE A 37 1.24 -10.31 -15.05
C ILE A 37 0.65 -9.58 -16.26
N PRO A 38 -0.67 -9.61 -16.43
CA PRO A 38 -1.70 -10.13 -15.54
C PRO A 38 -1.77 -11.66 -15.50
N MET A 39 -1.99 -12.19 -14.31
CA MET A 39 -2.07 -13.62 -14.04
C MET A 39 -3.48 -14.12 -14.33
N SER A 40 -3.58 -15.24 -15.06
CA SER A 40 -4.89 -15.88 -15.33
C SER A 40 -5.38 -16.67 -14.12
N ALA A 41 -6.67 -17.00 -14.12
CA ALA A 41 -7.24 -17.86 -13.10
C ALA A 41 -6.58 -19.25 -13.11
N ASP A 42 -6.28 -19.79 -14.29
CA ASP A 42 -5.57 -21.06 -14.41
C ASP A 42 -4.17 -21.00 -13.81
N CYS A 43 -3.45 -19.91 -14.06
CA CYS A 43 -2.14 -19.69 -13.45
C CYS A 43 -2.25 -19.68 -11.92
N TYR A 44 -3.23 -18.94 -11.40
CA TYR A 44 -3.47 -18.86 -9.96
C TYR A 44 -3.77 -20.24 -9.36
N SER A 45 -4.59 -21.04 -10.03
CA SER A 45 -4.97 -22.38 -9.56
C SER A 45 -3.82 -23.37 -9.56
N ASN A 46 -2.78 -23.13 -10.37
CA ASN A 46 -1.65 -24.03 -10.55
C ASN A 46 -0.36 -23.52 -9.95
N LEU A 47 -0.43 -22.54 -9.04
CA LEU A 47 0.75 -22.02 -8.37
C LEU A 47 1.42 -23.11 -7.51
N THR A 48 2.74 -23.08 -7.49
CA THR A 48 3.52 -23.93 -6.59
C THR A 48 3.37 -23.43 -5.15
N THR A 49 3.73 -24.25 -4.19
CA THR A 49 3.74 -23.86 -2.77
C THR A 49 4.64 -22.63 -2.56
N GLU A 50 5.78 -22.58 -3.22
CA GLU A 50 6.69 -21.44 -3.10
C GLU A 50 6.07 -20.15 -3.67
N GLN A 51 5.37 -20.28 -4.80
CA GLN A 51 4.66 -19.13 -5.38
C GLN A 51 3.53 -18.64 -4.48
N VAL A 52 2.80 -19.55 -3.83
CA VAL A 52 1.78 -19.18 -2.85
C VAL A 52 2.40 -18.41 -1.69
N ARG A 53 3.56 -18.84 -1.21
CA ARG A 53 4.28 -18.11 -0.15
C ARG A 53 4.63 -16.67 -0.59
N CYS A 54 5.03 -16.51 -1.84
CA CYS A 54 5.31 -15.18 -2.38
C CYS A 54 4.06 -14.29 -2.40
N ILE A 55 2.91 -14.84 -2.76
CA ILE A 55 1.64 -14.10 -2.74
C ILE A 55 1.27 -13.72 -1.30
N ASP A 56 1.42 -14.64 -0.35
CA ASP A 56 1.14 -14.37 1.06
C ASP A 56 2.04 -13.26 1.59
N GLN A 57 3.31 -13.28 1.25
CA GLN A 57 4.26 -12.22 1.59
C GLN A 57 3.85 -10.88 0.97
N PHE A 58 3.46 -10.90 -0.30
CA PHE A 58 2.99 -9.70 -1.00
C PHE A 58 1.80 -9.07 -0.29
N ILE A 59 0.78 -9.86 -0.01
CA ILE A 59 -0.44 -9.38 0.65
C ILE A 59 -0.12 -8.79 2.02
N PHE A 60 0.68 -9.49 2.81
CA PHE A 60 1.07 -9.02 4.13
C PHE A 60 1.82 -7.69 4.06
N ARG A 61 2.82 -7.60 3.20
CA ARG A 61 3.65 -6.39 3.09
C ARG A 61 2.89 -5.21 2.48
N PHE A 62 2.06 -5.49 1.47
CA PHE A 62 1.22 -4.46 0.86
C PHE A 62 0.25 -3.88 1.90
N SER A 63 -0.37 -4.75 2.70
CA SER A 63 -1.28 -4.33 3.76
C SER A 63 -0.58 -3.47 4.80
N LYS A 64 0.61 -3.86 5.23
CA LYS A 64 1.42 -3.09 6.17
C LYS A 64 1.83 -1.73 5.61
N LEU A 65 2.19 -1.68 4.33
CA LEU A 65 2.53 -0.44 3.66
C LEU A 65 1.34 0.53 3.68
N GLN A 66 0.16 0.05 3.30
CA GLN A 66 -1.05 0.88 3.33
C GLN A 66 -1.39 1.36 4.74
N ASP A 67 -1.24 0.50 5.74
CA ASP A 67 -1.52 0.86 7.12
C ASP A 67 -0.57 1.96 7.61
N SER A 68 0.73 1.84 7.32
CA SER A 68 1.71 2.88 7.68
C SER A 68 1.41 4.20 6.98
N MET A 69 1.07 4.16 5.70
CA MET A 69 0.72 5.37 4.95
C MET A 69 -0.56 6.02 5.49
N GLY A 70 -1.62 5.24 5.60
CA GLY A 70 -2.93 5.77 5.99
C GLY A 70 -3.00 6.21 7.44
N ALA A 71 -2.51 5.38 8.36
CA ALA A 71 -2.64 5.66 9.79
C ALA A 71 -1.62 6.67 10.32
N LYS A 72 -0.46 6.78 9.67
CA LYS A 72 0.65 7.58 10.21
C LYS A 72 1.15 8.65 9.24
N ILE A 73 1.70 8.26 8.09
CA ILE A 73 2.37 9.19 7.19
C ILE A 73 1.44 10.32 6.74
N PHE A 74 0.24 9.98 6.31
CA PHE A 74 -0.72 10.98 5.81
C PHE A 74 -1.07 12.01 6.88
N ARG A 75 -1.26 11.56 8.11
CA ARG A 75 -1.56 12.45 9.23
C ARG A 75 -0.36 13.32 9.59
N TYR A 76 0.82 12.76 9.63
CA TYR A 76 2.05 13.53 9.91
C TYR A 76 2.30 14.61 8.86
N ILE A 77 2.06 14.30 7.59
CA ILE A 77 2.21 15.29 6.52
C ILE A 77 1.27 16.47 6.74
N LEU A 78 -0.01 16.21 7.02
CA LEU A 78 -0.96 17.30 7.26
C LEU A 78 -0.62 18.10 8.51
N GLU A 79 -0.17 17.45 9.58
CA GLU A 79 0.30 18.15 10.77
C GLU A 79 1.51 19.02 10.45
N TYR A 80 2.43 18.54 9.63
CA TYR A 80 3.58 19.32 9.19
C TYR A 80 3.13 20.57 8.41
N LEU A 81 2.05 20.48 7.69
CA LEU A 81 1.46 21.58 6.92
C LEU A 81 0.54 22.46 7.77
N ASP A 82 0.59 22.31 9.09
CA ASP A 82 -0.20 23.09 10.05
C ASP A 82 -1.71 22.92 9.91
N GLU A 83 -2.14 21.78 9.38
CA GLU A 83 -3.56 21.45 9.32
C GLU A 83 -4.03 20.90 10.66
N ASP A 84 -5.23 21.30 11.08
CA ASP A 84 -5.87 20.69 12.24
C ASP A 84 -6.57 19.41 11.78
N ILE A 85 -6.03 18.28 12.20
CA ILE A 85 -6.56 16.97 11.84
C ILE A 85 -7.27 16.27 13.00
N THR A 86 -7.50 16.99 14.10
CA THR A 86 -8.17 16.45 15.27
C THR A 86 -9.54 15.89 14.88
N ALA A 87 -9.78 14.63 15.18
CA ALA A 87 -11.05 13.93 14.89
C ALA A 87 -11.47 13.92 13.41
N LEU A 88 -10.53 14.15 12.48
CA LEU A 88 -10.84 14.06 11.05
C LEU A 88 -10.96 12.59 10.62
N PRO A 89 -12.07 12.22 9.94
CA PRO A 89 -12.17 10.89 9.36
C PRO A 89 -11.20 10.73 8.19
N MET A 90 -10.90 9.48 7.87
CA MET A 90 -9.93 9.14 6.82
C MET A 90 -10.28 9.79 5.48
N ARG A 91 -11.58 9.83 5.13
CA ARG A 91 -11.99 10.44 3.86
C ARG A 91 -11.57 11.90 3.76
N ASP A 92 -11.71 12.65 4.85
CA ASP A 92 -11.32 14.06 4.86
C ASP A 92 -9.81 14.22 4.79
N ILE A 93 -9.06 13.34 5.45
CA ILE A 93 -7.60 13.27 5.35
C ILE A 93 -7.19 13.09 3.87
N LEU A 94 -7.77 12.10 3.20
CA LEU A 94 -7.46 11.81 1.80
C LEU A 94 -7.82 12.96 0.87
N ASN A 95 -8.96 13.61 1.10
CA ASN A 95 -9.39 14.75 0.30
C ASN A 95 -8.42 15.93 0.43
N ARG A 96 -7.90 16.18 1.63
CA ARG A 96 -6.90 17.24 1.84
C ARG A 96 -5.59 16.91 1.15
N LEU A 97 -5.14 15.65 1.23
CA LEU A 97 -3.91 15.22 0.56
C LEU A 97 -4.03 15.32 -0.96
N GLU A 98 -5.20 15.03 -1.51
CA GLU A 98 -5.46 15.19 -2.94
C GLU A 98 -5.38 16.67 -3.34
N ARG A 99 -5.96 17.56 -2.54
CA ARG A 99 -5.87 19.00 -2.79
C ARG A 99 -4.43 19.53 -2.76
N TYR A 100 -3.59 18.97 -1.91
CA TYR A 100 -2.17 19.31 -1.85
C TYR A 100 -1.35 18.59 -2.94
N LEU A 101 -1.99 17.78 -3.78
CA LEU A 101 -1.33 16.99 -4.81
C LEU A 101 -0.31 15.99 -4.25
N ILE A 102 -0.50 15.56 -3.01
CA ILE A 102 0.35 14.56 -2.37
C ILE A 102 -0.04 13.18 -2.82
N ILE A 103 -1.35 12.94 -2.98
CA ILE A 103 -1.86 11.73 -3.62
C ILE A 103 -2.66 12.15 -4.87
N PRO A 104 -2.66 11.32 -5.92
CA PRO A 104 -3.37 11.68 -7.16
C PRO A 104 -4.88 11.61 -7.01
N SER A 105 -5.40 10.71 -6.16
CA SER A 105 -6.86 10.51 -6.06
C SER A 105 -7.21 9.86 -4.72
N ALA A 106 -8.10 10.50 -3.99
CA ALA A 106 -8.68 9.94 -2.76
C ALA A 106 -9.54 8.72 -3.08
N ASP A 107 -10.28 8.76 -4.19
CA ASP A 107 -11.12 7.64 -4.63
C ASP A 107 -10.26 6.42 -4.98
N GLU A 108 -9.16 6.62 -5.70
CA GLU A 108 -8.25 5.52 -6.04
C GLU A 108 -7.64 4.89 -4.81
N TRP A 109 -7.19 5.69 -3.85
CA TRP A 109 -6.66 5.17 -2.58
C TRP A 109 -7.68 4.30 -1.87
N THR A 110 -8.91 4.78 -1.78
CA THR A 110 -10.02 4.06 -1.13
C THR A 110 -10.32 2.75 -1.86
N TYR A 111 -10.36 2.78 -3.19
CA TYR A 111 -10.59 1.59 -4.00
C TYR A 111 -9.52 0.53 -3.77
N ILE A 112 -8.25 0.90 -3.79
CA ILE A 112 -7.14 -0.03 -3.56
C ILE A 112 -7.22 -0.63 -2.15
N ARG A 113 -7.58 0.18 -1.16
CA ARG A 113 -7.75 -0.29 0.20
C ARG A 113 -8.89 -1.31 0.31
N GLU A 114 -9.98 -1.09 -0.40
CA GLU A 114 -11.09 -2.05 -0.45
C GLU A 114 -10.65 -3.37 -1.07
N LEU A 115 -9.90 -3.33 -2.17
CA LEU A 115 -9.35 -4.53 -2.78
C LEU A 115 -8.43 -5.29 -1.82
N ARG A 116 -7.56 -4.57 -1.12
CA ARG A 116 -6.68 -5.18 -0.12
C ARG A 116 -7.48 -5.84 0.99
N ASN A 117 -8.55 -5.20 1.44
CA ASN A 117 -9.41 -5.75 2.48
C ASN A 117 -10.09 -7.03 2.00
N GLU A 118 -10.59 -7.06 0.77
CA GLU A 118 -11.20 -8.25 0.20
C GLU A 118 -10.23 -9.43 0.16
N ILE A 119 -9.01 -9.21 -0.30
CA ILE A 119 -8.03 -10.28 -0.42
C ILE A 119 -7.48 -10.75 0.93
N SER A 120 -7.49 -9.88 1.93
CA SER A 120 -6.96 -10.19 3.28
C SER A 120 -7.97 -10.90 4.17
N HIS A 121 -9.24 -10.90 3.82
CA HIS A 121 -10.28 -11.57 4.58
C HIS A 121 -10.59 -12.94 3.98
N ASP A 122 -11.02 -13.89 4.84
CA ASP A 122 -11.40 -15.24 4.42
C ASP A 122 -12.80 -15.28 3.82
N TYR A 123 -13.06 -14.43 2.81
CA TYR A 123 -14.30 -14.49 2.07
C TYR A 123 -14.22 -15.59 1.02
N PRO A 124 -15.32 -16.32 0.78
CA PRO A 124 -15.36 -17.31 -0.30
C PRO A 124 -15.36 -16.58 -1.65
N LEU A 125 -14.17 -16.39 -2.21
CA LEU A 125 -13.99 -15.77 -3.52
C LEU A 125 -13.74 -16.84 -4.57
N LEU A 126 -14.25 -16.61 -5.78
CA LEU A 126 -13.89 -17.44 -6.92
C LEU A 126 -12.44 -17.18 -7.31
N GLU A 127 -11.77 -18.20 -7.85
CA GLU A 127 -10.37 -18.07 -8.29
C GLU A 127 -10.16 -16.97 -9.31
N THR A 128 -11.13 -16.77 -10.21
CA THR A 128 -11.11 -15.65 -11.17
C THR A 128 -11.12 -14.31 -10.48
N ASP A 129 -11.89 -14.16 -9.41
CA ASP A 129 -11.98 -12.91 -8.65
C ASP A 129 -10.68 -12.64 -7.89
N VAL A 130 -10.10 -13.68 -7.28
CA VAL A 130 -8.83 -13.58 -6.56
C VAL A 130 -7.72 -13.15 -7.52
N ALA A 131 -7.62 -13.79 -8.68
CA ALA A 131 -6.62 -13.45 -9.68
C ALA A 131 -6.78 -12.00 -10.16
N ALA A 132 -8.03 -11.57 -10.39
CA ALA A 132 -8.31 -10.19 -10.83
C ALA A 132 -7.90 -9.16 -9.76
N ILE A 133 -8.23 -9.41 -8.50
CA ILE A 133 -7.86 -8.52 -7.39
C ILE A 133 -6.34 -8.45 -7.26
N LEU A 134 -5.66 -9.60 -7.29
CA LEU A 134 -4.21 -9.64 -7.21
C LEU A 134 -3.56 -8.86 -8.35
N ASN A 135 -4.06 -9.03 -9.57
CA ASN A 135 -3.53 -8.30 -10.73
C ASN A 135 -3.66 -6.79 -10.58
N GLU A 136 -4.80 -6.32 -10.04
CA GLU A 136 -4.98 -4.90 -9.75
C GLU A 136 -3.94 -4.41 -8.73
N LEU A 137 -3.75 -5.16 -7.65
CA LEU A 137 -2.79 -4.81 -6.62
C LEU A 137 -1.35 -4.87 -7.16
N PHE A 138 -1.03 -5.86 -7.97
CA PHE A 138 0.29 -5.97 -8.61
C PHE A 138 0.58 -4.75 -9.49
N SER A 139 -0.41 -4.30 -10.27
CA SER A 139 -0.22 -3.15 -11.16
C SER A 139 0.05 -1.86 -10.37
N LYS A 140 -0.50 -1.74 -9.16
CA LYS A 140 -0.29 -0.58 -8.29
C LYS A 140 1.00 -0.70 -7.47
N SER A 141 1.68 -1.83 -7.52
CA SER A 141 2.88 -2.12 -6.73
C SER A 141 4.17 -2.10 -7.54
N ALA A 142 4.14 -1.60 -8.77
CA ALA A 142 5.31 -1.50 -9.63
C ALA A 142 6.18 -0.31 -9.19
N PHE A 143 6.82 -0.42 -8.04
CA PHE A 143 7.67 0.62 -7.48
C PHE A 143 9.01 0.63 -8.20
N LYS A 144 9.18 1.50 -9.17
CA LYS A 144 10.42 1.62 -9.93
C LYS A 144 11.33 2.69 -9.37
N GLY A 145 10.75 3.78 -8.93
CA GLY A 145 11.51 4.84 -8.33
C GLY A 145 11.41 4.71 -6.84
N ASN A 146 12.47 4.67 -6.19
CA ASN A 146 12.49 4.82 -4.76
C ASN A 146 12.97 6.23 -4.44
N ARG A 147 13.03 6.56 -3.18
CA ARG A 147 13.48 7.87 -2.75
C ARG A 147 14.92 8.18 -3.11
N HIS A 148 15.67 7.18 -3.55
CA HIS A 148 17.09 7.28 -3.83
C HIS A 148 17.41 7.22 -5.33
N ALA A 149 16.38 7.15 -6.15
CA ALA A 149 16.57 7.11 -7.59
C ALA A 149 17.02 8.46 -8.15
#